data_61d35964b2f3a12fbb54e7535397378e
#
_entry.id   61d35964b2f3a12fbb54e7535397378e
#
_cell.length_a   1.000
_cell.length_b   1.000
_cell.length_c   1.000
_cell.angle_alpha   90.00
_cell.angle_beta   90.00
_cell.angle_gamma   90.00
#
_symmetry.space_group_name_H-M   'P 1'
#
loop_
_entity.id
_entity.type
_entity.pdbx_description
1 polymer ?
#
loop_
_entity_poly.entity_id
_entity_poly.type
_entity_poly.pdbx_seq_one_letter_code
_entity_poly.pdbx_strand_id
1 'polypeptide(L)'
;MPVPPIIIVGMHRSGTTMITKMLENLGLFVGDQKEINNEALFFWNINNWIFDITLCRADLPYNFKYLNPRTKEILIDDLNHFVQGSNRKLFLGNKSSKYKSIKDLDIPWGWKDPKNSFTIDLWKEVFPNAKVLHIYRNPIDSISSFIERDLEMKNRYSLNWKKKLWRS
;
A
#
# COMPACT_ATOMS: atom_id res chain seq x y z
N MET A 1 -1.79 13.16 22.03
CA MET A 1 -0.46 12.73 21.57
C MET A 1 -0.64 11.93 20.28
N PRO A 2 0.24 12.08 19.27
CA PRO A 2 0.17 11.30 18.06
C PRO A 2 0.22 9.79 18.33
N VAL A 3 -0.58 9.03 17.62
CA VAL A 3 -0.63 7.56 17.73
C VAL A 3 0.23 6.97 16.61
N PRO A 4 1.15 6.04 16.93
CA PRO A 4 1.96 5.39 15.89
C PRO A 4 1.09 4.53 14.97
N PRO A 5 1.41 4.49 13.66
CA PRO A 5 0.63 3.72 12.69
C PRO A 5 0.81 2.22 12.83
N ILE A 6 -0.17 1.48 12.29
CA ILE A 6 -0.06 0.06 11.99
C ILE A 6 0.21 -0.10 10.49
N ILE A 7 1.39 -0.61 10.15
CA ILE A 7 1.76 -0.94 8.76
C ILE A 7 1.41 -2.41 8.52
N ILE A 8 0.43 -2.66 7.66
CA ILE A 8 -0.02 -4.01 7.35
C ILE A 8 0.75 -4.49 6.12
N VAL A 9 1.49 -5.57 6.30
CA VAL A 9 2.32 -6.21 5.27
C VAL A 9 1.83 -7.63 5.00
N GLY A 10 2.11 -8.14 3.82
CA GLY A 10 1.79 -9.51 3.43
C GLY A 10 1.73 -9.66 1.91
N MET A 11 1.96 -10.86 1.44
CA MET A 11 1.90 -11.20 0.02
C MET A 11 0.49 -10.95 -0.55
N HIS A 12 0.41 -10.65 -1.83
CA HIS A 12 -0.86 -10.70 -2.55
C HIS A 12 -1.58 -12.03 -2.28
N ARG A 13 -2.90 -11.99 -2.09
CA ARG A 13 -3.76 -13.17 -1.82
C ARG A 13 -3.52 -13.86 -0.46
N SER A 14 -2.79 -13.24 0.46
CA SER A 14 -2.62 -13.75 1.83
C SER A 14 -3.77 -13.42 2.78
N GLY A 15 -4.79 -12.67 2.34
CA GLY A 15 -5.92 -12.26 3.18
C GLY A 15 -5.78 -10.87 3.79
N THR A 16 -4.77 -10.09 3.40
CA THR A 16 -4.52 -8.73 3.92
C THR A 16 -5.75 -7.81 3.79
N THR A 17 -6.49 -7.88 2.68
CA THR A 17 -7.71 -7.08 2.48
C THR A 17 -8.79 -7.41 3.51
N MET A 18 -9.00 -8.69 3.80
CA MET A 18 -9.99 -9.13 4.80
C MET A 18 -9.61 -8.61 6.20
N ILE A 19 -8.38 -8.82 6.61
CA ILE A 19 -7.88 -8.35 7.92
C ILE A 19 -7.97 -6.82 8.01
N THR A 20 -7.60 -6.09 6.96
CA THR A 20 -7.71 -4.62 6.95
C THR A 20 -9.15 -4.16 7.16
N LYS A 21 -10.13 -4.78 6.48
CA LYS A 21 -11.56 -4.47 6.67
C LYS A 21 -12.05 -4.81 8.07
N MET A 22 -11.59 -5.90 8.66
CA MET A 22 -11.92 -6.25 10.06
C MET A 22 -11.38 -5.20 11.02
N LEU A 23 -10.12 -4.76 10.87
CA LEU A 23 -9.52 -3.71 11.68
C LEU A 23 -10.24 -2.36 11.50
N GLU A 24 -10.64 -2.03 10.28
CA GLU A 24 -11.42 -0.83 9.99
C GLU A 24 -12.78 -0.86 10.72
N ASN A 25 -13.48 -1.98 10.71
CA ASN A 25 -14.72 -2.17 11.47
C ASN A 25 -14.52 -2.07 12.99
N LEU A 26 -13.31 -2.36 13.47
CA LEU A 26 -12.91 -2.18 14.88
C LEU A 26 -12.43 -0.76 15.20
N GLY A 27 -12.53 0.18 14.24
CA GLY A 27 -12.19 1.59 14.43
C GLY A 27 -10.79 2.01 14.00
N LEU A 28 -10.03 1.14 13.33
CA LEU A 28 -8.75 1.56 12.72
C LEU A 28 -9.02 2.45 11.50
N PHE A 29 -8.53 3.68 11.50
CA PHE A 29 -8.58 4.55 10.34
C PHE A 29 -7.56 4.10 9.30
N VAL A 30 -8.02 3.64 8.14
CA VAL A 30 -7.17 3.10 7.06
C VAL A 30 -7.15 3.99 5.81
N GLY A 31 -7.50 5.27 5.99
CA GLY A 31 -7.53 6.27 4.91
C GLY A 31 -8.92 6.52 4.36
N ASP A 32 -9.10 7.70 3.77
CA ASP A 32 -10.37 8.17 3.20
C ASP A 32 -10.54 7.60 1.77
N GLN A 33 -9.61 7.89 0.88
CA GLN A 33 -9.63 7.37 -0.48
C GLN A 33 -8.84 6.06 -0.59
N LYS A 34 -9.47 5.06 -1.20
CA LYS A 34 -8.93 3.70 -1.27
C LYS A 34 -9.06 3.09 -2.65
N GLU A 35 -8.11 2.21 -2.97
CA GLU A 35 -8.18 1.30 -4.10
C GLU A 35 -9.17 0.15 -3.82
N ILE A 36 -9.52 -0.59 -4.88
CA ILE A 36 -10.50 -1.69 -4.83
C ILE A 36 -10.16 -2.78 -3.79
N ASN A 37 -8.88 -2.98 -3.51
CA ASN A 37 -8.41 -3.95 -2.52
C ASN A 37 -8.19 -3.35 -1.13
N ASN A 38 -8.75 -2.17 -0.86
CA ASN A 38 -8.62 -1.47 0.41
C ASN A 38 -7.19 -0.96 0.72
N GLU A 39 -6.35 -0.74 -0.31
CA GLU A 39 -5.12 0.05 -0.19
C GLU A 39 -5.48 1.53 -0.08
N ALA A 40 -4.92 2.24 0.93
CA ALA A 40 -5.04 3.68 1.02
C ALA A 40 -4.36 4.35 -0.18
N LEU A 41 -5.12 5.08 -1.00
CA LEU A 41 -4.65 5.63 -2.28
C LEU A 41 -3.38 6.49 -2.13
N PHE A 42 -3.26 7.23 -1.03
CA PHE A 42 -2.08 8.02 -0.73
C PHE A 42 -0.80 7.16 -0.66
N PHE A 43 -0.80 6.13 0.19
CA PHE A 43 0.36 5.25 0.38
C PHE A 43 0.59 4.35 -0.83
N TRP A 44 -0.48 3.91 -1.49
CA TRP A 44 -0.41 3.13 -2.72
C TRP A 44 0.29 3.90 -3.85
N ASN A 45 -0.04 5.18 -4.04
CA ASN A 45 0.62 6.05 -5.02
C ASN A 45 2.10 6.22 -4.70
N ILE A 46 2.45 6.45 -3.43
CA ILE A 46 3.84 6.63 -3.02
C ILE A 46 4.63 5.33 -3.21
N ASN A 47 4.09 4.18 -2.81
CA ASN A 47 4.76 2.90 -3.01
C ASN A 47 4.95 2.58 -4.51
N ASN A 48 3.99 2.93 -5.37
CA ASN A 48 4.16 2.82 -6.82
C ASN A 48 5.30 3.72 -7.30
N TRP A 49 5.30 4.99 -6.90
CA TRP A 49 6.36 5.93 -7.24
C TRP A 49 7.74 5.43 -6.80
N ILE A 50 7.88 4.90 -5.57
CA ILE A 50 9.14 4.30 -5.10
C ILE A 50 9.57 3.15 -6.03
N PHE A 51 8.62 2.27 -6.41
CA PHE A 51 8.90 1.14 -7.30
C PHE A 51 9.36 1.60 -8.68
N ASP A 52 8.69 2.63 -9.23
CA ASP A 52 9.02 3.18 -10.55
C ASP A 52 10.43 3.80 -10.57
N ILE A 53 10.78 4.65 -9.60
CA ILE A 53 12.09 5.30 -9.57
C ILE A 53 13.24 4.36 -9.22
N THR A 54 12.96 3.27 -8.51
CA THR A 54 13.96 2.23 -8.18
C THR A 54 14.03 1.14 -9.24
N LEU A 55 13.21 1.23 -10.28
CA LEU A 55 13.04 0.20 -11.32
C LEU A 55 12.73 -1.17 -10.72
N CYS A 56 12.02 -1.19 -9.59
CA CYS A 56 11.57 -2.41 -8.94
C CYS A 56 10.23 -2.85 -9.49
N ARG A 57 10.01 -4.15 -9.45
CA ARG A 57 8.73 -4.79 -9.72
C ARG A 57 8.41 -5.74 -8.56
N ALA A 58 7.14 -6.00 -8.33
CA ALA A 58 6.71 -6.91 -7.25
C ALA A 58 7.24 -8.35 -7.44
N ASP A 59 7.48 -8.75 -8.69
CA ASP A 59 8.09 -10.04 -9.08
C ASP A 59 9.63 -9.99 -9.17
N LEU A 60 10.22 -8.77 -9.18
CA LEU A 60 11.67 -8.54 -9.27
C LEU A 60 12.11 -7.42 -8.31
N PRO A 61 12.05 -7.64 -6.98
CA PRO A 61 12.32 -6.59 -6.00
C PRO A 61 13.82 -6.39 -5.71
N TYR A 62 14.71 -6.99 -6.48
CA TYR A 62 16.15 -7.03 -6.18
C TYR A 62 16.80 -5.66 -6.03
N ASN A 63 16.35 -4.67 -6.79
CA ASN A 63 16.92 -3.32 -6.72
C ASN A 63 16.73 -2.67 -5.34
N PHE A 64 15.69 -3.02 -4.60
CA PHE A 64 15.51 -2.56 -3.22
C PHE A 64 16.64 -3.01 -2.30
N LYS A 65 17.13 -4.23 -2.46
CA LYS A 65 18.21 -4.78 -1.64
C LYS A 65 19.54 -4.05 -1.86
N TYR A 66 19.71 -3.41 -3.01
CA TYR A 66 20.94 -2.76 -3.43
C TYR A 66 20.82 -1.24 -3.51
N LEU A 67 19.79 -0.64 -2.90
CA LEU A 67 19.70 0.81 -2.77
C LEU A 67 20.93 1.33 -2.03
N ASN A 68 21.67 2.23 -2.68
CA ASN A 68 22.80 2.88 -2.01
C ASN A 68 22.29 3.82 -0.90
N PRO A 69 23.13 4.10 0.13
CA PRO A 69 22.73 4.92 1.27
C PRO A 69 22.21 6.30 0.88
N ARG A 70 22.83 6.95 -0.11
CA ARG A 70 22.42 8.28 -0.57
C ARG A 70 21.02 8.28 -1.19
N THR A 71 20.70 7.28 -2.01
CA THR A 71 19.36 7.14 -2.57
C THR A 71 18.34 6.88 -1.46
N LYS A 72 18.68 6.06 -0.47
CA LYS A 72 17.81 5.81 0.68
C LYS A 72 17.50 7.09 1.46
N GLU A 73 18.51 7.93 1.73
CA GLU A 73 18.32 9.23 2.39
C GLU A 73 17.37 10.14 1.61
N ILE A 74 17.59 10.29 0.30
CA ILE A 74 16.71 11.10 -0.56
C ILE A 74 15.27 10.60 -0.50
N LEU A 75 15.06 9.29 -0.61
CA LEU A 75 13.72 8.71 -0.51
C LEU A 75 13.05 9.01 0.83
N ILE A 76 13.78 8.91 1.94
CA ILE A 76 13.26 9.20 3.27
C ILE A 76 12.87 10.68 3.40
N ASP A 77 13.67 11.59 2.85
CA ASP A 77 13.37 13.02 2.84
C ASP A 77 12.11 13.31 2.02
N ASP A 78 11.98 12.73 0.83
CA ASP A 78 10.78 12.86 0.00
C ASP A 78 9.54 12.31 0.70
N LEU A 79 9.64 11.14 1.35
CA LEU A 79 8.54 10.56 2.13
C LEU A 79 8.11 11.47 3.28
N ASN A 80 9.07 12.10 3.98
CA ASN A 80 8.77 13.07 5.02
C ASN A 80 8.05 14.31 4.47
N HIS A 81 8.38 14.77 3.28
CA HIS A 81 7.67 15.84 2.59
C HIS A 81 6.26 15.42 2.16
N PHE A 82 6.08 14.22 1.62
CA PHE A 82 4.76 13.73 1.19
C PHE A 82 3.76 13.64 2.35
N VAL A 83 4.17 13.13 3.51
CA VAL A 83 3.25 12.98 4.66
C VAL A 83 2.80 14.33 5.25
N GLN A 84 3.51 15.42 4.94
CA GLN A 84 3.17 16.80 5.31
C GLN A 84 2.51 17.57 4.16
N GLY A 85 2.75 17.15 2.90
CA GLY A 85 2.31 17.81 1.68
C GLY A 85 0.79 17.83 1.49
N SER A 86 0.34 18.59 0.49
CA SER A 86 -1.10 18.75 0.18
C SER A 86 -1.80 17.43 -0.17
N ASN A 87 -1.07 16.49 -0.78
CA ASN A 87 -1.60 15.19 -1.17
C ASN A 87 -2.01 14.30 0.02
N ARG A 88 -1.61 14.64 1.27
CA ARG A 88 -2.11 13.97 2.48
C ARG A 88 -3.65 13.97 2.57
N LYS A 89 -4.33 14.89 1.87
CA LYS A 89 -5.79 14.94 1.77
C LYS A 89 -6.39 13.65 1.20
N LEU A 90 -5.67 12.95 0.33
CA LEU A 90 -6.10 11.63 -0.18
C LEU A 90 -6.25 10.61 0.96
N PHE A 91 -5.40 10.70 1.98
CA PHE A 91 -5.47 9.84 3.16
C PHE A 91 -6.43 10.40 4.21
N LEU A 92 -6.30 11.67 4.55
CA LEU A 92 -7.02 12.28 5.66
C LEU A 92 -8.47 12.65 5.34
N GLY A 93 -8.83 12.88 4.07
CA GLY A 93 -10.14 13.39 3.69
C GLY A 93 -10.49 14.67 4.46
N ASN A 94 -11.68 14.72 5.04
CA ASN A 94 -12.16 15.86 5.85
C ASN A 94 -11.30 16.10 7.11
N LYS A 95 -10.56 15.10 7.61
CA LYS A 95 -9.65 15.24 8.74
C LYS A 95 -8.45 16.14 8.43
N SER A 96 -8.19 16.44 7.16
CA SER A 96 -7.09 17.30 6.73
C SER A 96 -7.19 18.74 7.24
N SER A 97 -8.37 19.19 7.67
CA SER A 97 -8.57 20.47 8.34
C SER A 97 -8.02 20.48 9.76
N LYS A 98 -8.05 19.34 10.47
CA LYS A 98 -7.54 19.17 11.84
C LYS A 98 -6.05 18.87 11.85
N TYR A 99 -5.55 18.03 10.93
CA TYR A 99 -4.18 17.53 10.96
C TYR A 99 -3.34 18.13 9.83
N LYS A 100 -2.25 18.82 10.19
CA LYS A 100 -1.30 19.41 9.24
C LYS A 100 -0.37 18.38 8.61
N SER A 101 -0.16 17.27 9.30
CA SER A 101 0.62 16.11 8.84
C SER A 101 -0.11 14.81 9.18
N ILE A 102 0.15 13.76 8.42
CA ILE A 102 -0.29 12.40 8.78
C ILE A 102 0.34 11.96 10.11
N LYS A 103 1.53 12.48 10.44
CA LYS A 103 2.21 12.23 11.71
C LYS A 103 1.47 12.77 12.94
N ASP A 104 0.53 13.72 12.74
CA ASP A 104 -0.20 14.35 13.83
C ASP A 104 -1.44 13.56 14.28
N LEU A 105 -1.75 12.45 13.61
CA LEU A 105 -2.94 11.66 13.91
C LEU A 105 -2.95 11.15 15.36
N ASP A 106 -3.99 11.53 16.11
CA ASP A 106 -4.23 11.16 17.51
C ASP A 106 -5.30 10.06 17.68
N ILE A 107 -5.62 9.35 16.61
CA ILE A 107 -6.55 8.23 16.55
C ILE A 107 -5.82 6.96 16.09
N PRO A 108 -6.32 5.74 16.37
CA PRO A 108 -5.79 4.51 15.78
C PRO A 108 -5.85 4.55 14.26
N TRP A 109 -4.72 4.35 13.59
CA TRP A 109 -4.63 4.39 12.15
C TRP A 109 -3.55 3.49 11.57
N GLY A 110 -3.63 3.25 10.28
CA GLY A 110 -2.66 2.44 9.57
C GLY A 110 -2.97 2.34 8.09
N TRP A 111 -2.21 1.59 7.37
CA TRP A 111 -2.47 1.31 5.96
C TRP A 111 -1.97 -0.08 5.56
N LYS A 112 -2.55 -0.60 4.51
CA LYS A 112 -2.18 -1.87 3.90
C LYS A 112 -1.74 -1.63 2.45
N ASP A 113 -0.58 -2.19 2.10
CA ASP A 113 -0.14 -2.36 0.72
C ASP A 113 0.79 -3.58 0.67
N PRO A 114 0.62 -4.51 -0.27
CA PRO A 114 1.57 -5.62 -0.45
C PRO A 114 3.01 -5.16 -0.67
N LYS A 115 3.20 -3.99 -1.30
CA LYS A 115 4.52 -3.38 -1.52
C LYS A 115 5.21 -2.94 -0.22
N ASN A 116 4.44 -2.75 0.88
CA ASN A 116 5.04 -2.47 2.18
C ASN A 116 6.05 -3.54 2.60
N SER A 117 5.90 -4.77 2.13
CA SER A 117 6.87 -5.85 2.40
C SER A 117 8.28 -5.53 1.90
N PHE A 118 8.42 -4.63 0.94
CA PHE A 118 9.70 -4.17 0.38
C PHE A 118 10.08 -2.77 0.88
N THR A 119 9.11 -1.89 1.11
CA THR A 119 9.34 -0.49 1.49
C THR A 119 9.32 -0.26 2.99
N ILE A 120 9.15 -1.32 3.80
CA ILE A 120 8.97 -1.24 5.25
C ILE A 120 10.11 -0.49 5.95
N ASP A 121 11.36 -0.70 5.51
CA ASP A 121 12.52 -0.05 6.11
C ASP A 121 12.49 1.47 5.90
N LEU A 122 12.02 1.94 4.73
CA LEU A 122 11.85 3.37 4.45
C LEU A 122 10.74 3.95 5.34
N TRP A 123 9.60 3.26 5.42
CA TRP A 123 8.47 3.70 6.23
C TRP A 123 8.78 3.72 7.73
N LYS A 124 9.64 2.81 8.21
CA LYS A 124 10.08 2.82 9.61
C LYS A 124 11.02 3.98 9.93
N GLU A 125 11.77 4.50 8.98
CA GLU A 125 12.53 5.75 9.18
C GLU A 125 11.59 6.97 9.28
N VAL A 126 10.48 6.99 8.51
CA VAL A 126 9.47 8.06 8.58
C VAL A 126 8.61 7.96 9.85
N PHE A 127 8.29 6.73 10.26
CA PHE A 127 7.46 6.40 11.44
C PHE A 127 8.20 5.40 12.36
N PRO A 128 9.20 5.83 13.14
CA PRO A 128 10.06 4.91 13.90
C PRO A 128 9.31 4.01 14.90
N ASN A 129 8.19 4.49 15.43
CA ASN A 129 7.35 3.77 16.39
C ASN A 129 6.23 2.97 15.73
N ALA A 130 6.22 2.86 14.39
CA ALA A 130 5.20 2.09 13.68
C ALA A 130 5.17 0.63 14.12
N LYS A 131 3.96 0.11 14.33
CA LYS A 131 3.73 -1.33 14.54
C LYS A 131 3.56 -2.01 13.19
N VAL A 132 4.15 -3.20 13.05
CA VAL A 132 4.02 -3.98 11.81
C VAL A 132 3.12 -5.17 12.07
N LEU A 133 2.06 -5.30 11.27
CA LEU A 133 1.19 -6.46 11.25
C LEU A 133 1.47 -7.28 10.00
N HIS A 134 2.14 -8.41 10.16
CA HIS A 134 2.46 -9.31 9.05
C HIS A 134 1.38 -10.38 8.90
N ILE A 135 0.72 -10.41 7.74
CA ILE A 135 -0.26 -11.43 7.39
C ILE A 135 0.43 -12.50 6.55
N TYR A 136 0.49 -13.69 7.13
CA TYR A 136 1.09 -14.86 6.49
C TYR A 136 0.01 -15.87 6.09
N ARG A 137 0.15 -16.46 4.91
CA ARG A 137 -0.65 -17.58 4.43
C ARG A 137 0.27 -18.59 3.76
N ASN A 138 -0.16 -19.86 3.71
CA ASN A 138 0.58 -20.88 2.96
C ASN A 138 0.91 -20.37 1.54
N PRO A 139 2.18 -20.36 1.12
CA PRO A 139 2.59 -19.85 -0.19
C PRO A 139 1.90 -20.55 -1.35
N ILE A 140 1.67 -21.86 -1.25
CA ILE A 140 0.99 -22.65 -2.29
C ILE A 140 -0.44 -22.13 -2.50
N ASP A 141 -1.19 -21.90 -1.41
CA ASP A 141 -2.56 -21.37 -1.48
C ASP A 141 -2.59 -19.94 -2.04
N SER A 142 -1.59 -19.14 -1.70
CA SER A 142 -1.47 -17.77 -2.19
C SER A 142 -1.18 -17.74 -3.69
N ILE A 143 -0.29 -18.60 -4.17
CA ILE A 143 0.08 -18.73 -5.58
C ILE A 143 -1.11 -19.28 -6.39
N SER A 144 -1.77 -20.34 -5.93
CA SER A 144 -2.96 -20.89 -6.59
C SER A 144 -4.05 -19.83 -6.74
N SER A 145 -4.37 -19.11 -5.68
CA SER A 145 -5.35 -18.01 -5.70
C SER A 145 -4.92 -16.85 -6.61
N PHE A 146 -3.61 -16.61 -6.77
CA PHE A 146 -3.10 -15.58 -7.67
C PHE A 146 -3.28 -15.99 -9.13
N ILE A 147 -2.93 -17.24 -9.47
CA ILE A 147 -3.07 -17.80 -10.82
C ILE A 147 -4.55 -17.83 -11.24
N GLU A 148 -5.44 -18.28 -10.38
CA GLU A 148 -6.90 -18.30 -10.64
C GLU A 148 -7.41 -16.89 -11.01
N ARG A 149 -7.06 -15.88 -10.22
CA ARG A 149 -7.44 -14.50 -10.51
C ARG A 149 -6.91 -14.01 -11.86
N ASP A 150 -5.66 -14.31 -12.19
CA ASP A 150 -5.05 -13.87 -13.44
C ASP A 150 -5.70 -14.56 -14.66
N LEU A 151 -6.08 -15.82 -14.53
CA LEU A 151 -6.83 -16.54 -15.54
C LEU A 151 -8.24 -15.94 -15.72
N GLU A 152 -8.95 -15.63 -14.64
CA GLU A 152 -10.26 -14.96 -14.70
C GLU A 152 -10.15 -13.58 -15.37
N MET A 153 -9.13 -12.80 -15.04
CA MET A 153 -8.88 -11.50 -15.66
C MET A 153 -8.63 -11.64 -17.17
N LYS A 154 -7.74 -12.55 -17.58
CA LYS A 154 -7.49 -12.84 -19.02
C LYS A 154 -8.76 -13.25 -19.75
N ASN A 155 -9.58 -14.10 -19.14
CA ASN A 155 -10.86 -14.52 -19.72
C ASN A 155 -11.85 -13.35 -19.87
N ARG A 156 -11.96 -12.46 -18.88
CA ARG A 156 -12.78 -11.24 -18.95
C ARG A 156 -12.30 -10.29 -20.04
N TYR A 157 -10.99 -10.08 -20.18
CA TYR A 157 -10.43 -9.25 -21.25
C TYR A 157 -10.70 -9.85 -22.62
N SER A 158 -10.51 -11.15 -22.82
CA SER A 158 -10.79 -11.83 -24.08
C SER A 158 -12.27 -11.77 -24.49
N LEU A 159 -13.19 -11.91 -23.54
CA LEU A 159 -14.63 -11.77 -23.76
C LEU A 159 -15.02 -10.33 -24.11
N ASN A 160 -14.41 -9.33 -23.48
CA ASN A 160 -14.68 -7.93 -23.79
C ASN A 160 -14.15 -7.54 -25.18
N TRP A 161 -12.99 -8.06 -25.60
CA TRP A 161 -12.46 -7.88 -26.95
C TRP A 161 -13.40 -8.49 -28.00
N LYS A 162 -13.87 -9.72 -27.77
CA LYS A 162 -14.84 -10.37 -28.66
C LYS A 162 -16.12 -9.56 -28.78
N LYS A 163 -16.68 -9.08 -27.66
CA LYS A 163 -17.91 -8.24 -27.68
C LYS A 163 -17.70 -6.89 -28.39
N LYS A 164 -16.51 -6.32 -28.38
CA LYS A 164 -16.20 -5.07 -29.07
C LYS A 164 -16.08 -5.26 -30.58
N LEU A 165 -15.54 -6.41 -31.04
CA LEU A 165 -15.43 -6.77 -32.44
C LEU A 165 -16.78 -7.10 -33.12
N TRP A 166 -17.80 -7.52 -32.35
CA TRP A 166 -19.11 -7.84 -32.89
C TRP A 166 -20.12 -6.68 -32.85
N ARG A 167 -19.68 -5.49 -32.37
CA ARG A 167 -20.49 -4.25 -32.33
C ARG A 167 -20.01 -3.17 -33.30
N SER A 168 -18.99 -3.45 -34.07
CA SER A 168 -18.51 -2.66 -35.21
C SER A 168 -18.94 -3.30 -36.52
#